data_461b2f95dc0da2b605ca59a57175688a
#
_entry.id   461b2f95dc0da2b605ca59a57175688a
#
_cell.length_a   1.000
_cell.length_b   1.000
_cell.length_c   1.000
_cell.angle_alpha   90.00
_cell.angle_beta   90.00
_cell.angle_gamma   90.00
#
_symmetry.space_group_name_H-M   'P 1'
#
loop_
_entity.id
_entity.type
_entity.pdbx_description
1 polymer ?
#
loop_
_entity_poly.entity_id
_entity_poly.type
_entity_poly.pdbx_seq_one_letter_code
_entity_poly.pdbx_strand_id
1 'polypeptide(L)'
;MPPDCCRMKKPTLFIVFLTVFIDVVGFSIIFPLFPAMLDYYLPLEGEDSLIGSLVAWLGKFTGGDKNAVATLFGGVLGSLYGVLQFIFAPIWGAYSDRHGRRPTLVFTLGGIVLANLIWVFAGSFALLVLGRVLGGIMAGNISAASAVAADITPGKERASGMILIGVALGLGFILGPAIGGLAYSWQLVEGGEATAGLALHPFSGPAIIALGIAAVNWVLIIFRLSESLPPEKREQPTAKRGFNPFAQLRRIHLPGVARTNLMYFAYWCAFSSVEFTVTFFATETLDFTPLDIAWMFVFIGVSLIFFQGGVARQLIKRVGERRTALFGVCSTLPGFLIIGNATSTEMLYGGLLLMTSGSGMTMPSLNSLVSRYTPADRQGLSLGVFRSLGSLSRAIGPVMGGLLYWKFGSSMPYWVGAAFLVVPFFMALGLPPVPESDEETVQP
;
A
#
# COMPACT_ATOMS: atom_id res chain seq x y z
N MET A 1 34.40 9.44 -18.14
CA MET A 1 33.32 9.53 -17.14
C MET A 1 33.99 9.94 -15.83
N PRO A 2 33.57 11.00 -15.15
CA PRO A 2 34.19 11.39 -13.90
C PRO A 2 33.88 10.39 -12.79
N PRO A 3 34.83 10.11 -11.89
CA PRO A 3 34.71 9.08 -10.83
C PRO A 3 33.67 9.37 -9.75
N ASP A 4 33.09 10.56 -9.72
CA ASP A 4 32.12 10.98 -8.70
C ASP A 4 30.68 10.42 -8.88
N CYS A 5 30.36 9.90 -10.06
CA CYS A 5 29.02 9.38 -10.35
C CYS A 5 28.67 8.06 -9.59
N CYS A 6 29.69 7.33 -9.14
CA CYS A 6 29.49 6.01 -8.48
C CYS A 6 29.26 6.13 -6.96
N ARG A 7 29.71 7.22 -6.34
CA ARG A 7 29.64 7.42 -4.88
C ARG A 7 28.29 7.98 -4.38
N MET A 8 27.52 8.63 -5.28
CA MET A 8 26.22 9.26 -4.95
C MET A 8 25.01 8.32 -4.99
N LYS A 9 25.13 7.10 -5.49
CA LYS A 9 23.99 6.22 -5.78
C LYS A 9 23.32 5.60 -4.55
N LYS A 10 24.07 5.13 -3.55
CA LYS A 10 23.54 4.43 -2.38
C LYS A 10 22.71 5.31 -1.43
N PRO A 11 23.18 6.52 -1.01
CA PRO A 11 22.40 7.37 -0.12
C PRO A 11 21.11 7.88 -0.78
N THR A 12 21.11 8.16 -2.10
CA THR A 12 19.92 8.62 -2.82
C THR A 12 18.87 7.50 -2.92
N LEU A 13 19.27 6.26 -3.17
CA LEU A 13 18.35 5.12 -3.23
C LEU A 13 17.69 4.84 -1.86
N PHE A 14 18.44 5.02 -0.76
CA PHE A 14 17.90 4.92 0.59
C PHE A 14 16.86 6.02 0.88
N ILE A 15 17.11 7.25 0.44
CA ILE A 15 16.15 8.36 0.60
C ILE A 15 14.85 8.06 -0.18
N VAL A 16 14.95 7.53 -1.39
CA VAL A 16 13.78 7.13 -2.18
C VAL A 16 13.01 6.00 -1.50
N PHE A 17 13.71 4.99 -0.98
CA PHE A 17 13.11 3.93 -0.16
C PHE A 17 12.35 4.52 1.03
N LEU A 18 12.99 5.40 1.77
CA LEU A 18 12.40 6.05 2.95
C LEU A 18 11.17 6.88 2.58
N THR A 19 11.21 7.59 1.45
CA THR A 19 10.08 8.37 0.94
C THR A 19 8.86 7.47 0.69
N VAL A 20 9.03 6.40 -0.07
CA VAL A 20 7.92 5.47 -0.38
C VAL A 20 7.43 4.76 0.88
N PHE A 21 8.35 4.34 1.75
CA PHE A 21 8.02 3.70 3.02
C PHE A 21 7.16 4.60 3.91
N ILE A 22 7.57 5.86 4.10
CA ILE A 22 6.87 6.83 4.95
C ILE A 22 5.50 7.19 4.37
N ASP A 23 5.38 7.33 3.06
CA ASP A 23 4.10 7.60 2.41
C ASP A 23 3.10 6.48 2.69
N VAL A 24 3.55 5.23 2.63
CA VAL A 24 2.68 4.07 2.88
C VAL A 24 2.37 3.92 4.37
N VAL A 25 3.33 4.18 5.26
CA VAL A 25 3.06 4.26 6.70
C VAL A 25 1.98 5.31 6.99
N GLY A 26 2.11 6.53 6.44
CA GLY A 26 1.12 7.59 6.61
C GLY A 26 -0.27 7.25 6.04
N PHE A 27 -0.33 6.41 4.99
CA PHE A 27 -1.58 5.88 4.46
C PHE A 27 -2.24 4.88 5.40
N SER A 28 -1.48 3.90 5.90
CA SER A 28 -2.00 2.72 6.58
C SER A 28 -2.11 2.88 8.10
N ILE A 29 -1.44 3.87 8.69
CA ILE A 29 -1.43 4.14 10.14
C ILE A 29 -2.83 4.32 10.75
N ILE A 30 -3.79 4.74 9.95
CA ILE A 30 -5.18 5.00 10.38
C ILE A 30 -6.05 3.73 10.42
N PHE A 31 -5.64 2.63 9.76
CA PHE A 31 -6.51 1.46 9.59
C PHE A 31 -7.02 0.85 10.89
N PRO A 32 -6.20 0.64 11.93
CA PRO A 32 -6.69 0.10 13.20
C PRO A 32 -7.60 1.05 13.96
N LEU A 33 -7.66 2.32 13.55
CA LEU A 33 -8.37 3.38 14.25
C LEU A 33 -9.79 3.62 13.72
N PHE A 34 -10.15 3.07 12.55
CA PHE A 34 -11.45 3.35 11.93
C PHE A 34 -12.67 3.06 12.82
N PRO A 35 -12.75 1.92 13.52
CA PRO A 35 -13.88 1.69 14.43
C PRO A 35 -13.96 2.75 15.53
N ALA A 36 -12.85 3.02 16.21
CA ALA A 36 -12.77 4.00 17.28
C ALA A 36 -13.04 5.44 16.79
N MET A 37 -12.69 5.78 15.56
CA MET A 37 -12.99 7.08 14.95
C MET A 37 -14.49 7.28 14.75
N LEU A 38 -15.20 6.25 14.32
CA LEU A 38 -16.64 6.33 14.17
C LEU A 38 -17.31 6.58 15.53
N ASP A 39 -16.91 5.81 16.56
CA ASP A 39 -17.43 5.91 17.91
C ASP A 39 -17.12 7.27 18.58
N TYR A 40 -16.05 7.94 18.15
CA TYR A 40 -15.67 9.26 18.64
C TYR A 40 -16.41 10.41 17.94
N TYR A 41 -16.31 10.46 16.58
CA TYR A 41 -16.82 11.62 15.83
C TYR A 41 -18.36 11.65 15.73
N LEU A 42 -19.02 10.50 15.65
CA LEU A 42 -20.47 10.47 15.46
C LEU A 42 -21.24 11.03 16.67
N PRO A 43 -20.94 10.66 17.93
CA PRO A 43 -21.57 11.28 19.09
C PRO A 43 -21.19 12.76 19.27
N LEU A 44 -19.96 13.14 18.87
CA LEU A 44 -19.46 14.50 19.01
C LEU A 44 -20.20 15.50 18.10
N GLU A 45 -20.40 15.14 16.83
CA GLU A 45 -20.93 16.05 15.83
C GLU A 45 -22.44 15.89 15.58
N GLY A 46 -23.02 14.74 15.97
CA GLY A 46 -24.44 14.45 15.81
C GLY A 46 -24.86 14.04 14.39
N GLU A 47 -26.13 13.74 14.24
CA GLU A 47 -26.71 13.17 13.01
C GLU A 47 -26.78 14.18 11.84
N ASP A 48 -26.88 15.46 12.12
CA ASP A 48 -26.94 16.52 11.07
C ASP A 48 -25.59 16.91 10.48
N SER A 49 -24.52 16.30 10.98
CA SER A 49 -23.15 16.55 10.52
C SER A 49 -22.80 15.79 9.24
N LEU A 50 -21.57 16.06 8.73
CA LEU A 50 -21.01 15.30 7.60
C LEU A 50 -20.89 13.81 7.91
N ILE A 51 -20.41 13.44 9.12
CA ILE A 51 -20.32 12.05 9.54
C ILE A 51 -21.70 11.44 9.74
N GLY A 52 -22.66 12.16 10.35
CA GLY A 52 -24.03 11.71 10.50
C GLY A 52 -24.70 11.46 9.16
N SER A 53 -24.56 12.36 8.20
CA SER A 53 -25.04 12.18 6.82
C SER A 53 -24.41 10.96 6.13
N LEU A 54 -23.11 10.73 6.30
CA LEU A 54 -22.42 9.56 5.76
C LEU A 54 -22.93 8.28 6.41
N VAL A 55 -23.07 8.25 7.72
CA VAL A 55 -23.58 7.09 8.47
C VAL A 55 -25.03 6.81 8.10
N ALA A 56 -25.88 7.84 8.00
CA ALA A 56 -27.27 7.69 7.56
C ALA A 56 -27.37 7.14 6.12
N TRP A 57 -26.50 7.62 5.24
CA TRP A 57 -26.41 7.10 3.87
C TRP A 57 -25.97 5.63 3.86
N LEU A 58 -24.92 5.26 4.61
CA LEU A 58 -24.47 3.88 4.77
C LEU A 58 -25.54 3.01 5.42
N GLY A 59 -26.25 3.53 6.44
CA GLY A 59 -27.34 2.86 7.16
C GLY A 59 -28.49 2.43 6.25
N LYS A 60 -28.78 3.18 5.15
CA LYS A 60 -29.77 2.78 4.14
C LYS A 60 -29.42 1.46 3.45
N PHE A 61 -28.15 1.18 3.32
CA PHE A 61 -27.68 -0.09 2.73
C PHE A 61 -27.56 -1.20 3.78
N THR A 62 -27.20 -0.86 5.03
CA THR A 62 -26.89 -1.83 6.09
C THR A 62 -28.08 -2.22 6.97
N GLY A 63 -29.24 -1.61 6.76
CA GLY A 63 -30.39 -1.81 7.66
C GLY A 63 -30.15 -1.31 9.08
N GLY A 64 -29.14 -0.46 9.30
CA GLY A 64 -28.80 0.11 10.61
C GLY A 64 -27.88 -0.75 11.47
N ASP A 65 -27.32 -1.84 10.94
CA ASP A 65 -26.30 -2.63 11.66
C ASP A 65 -25.03 -1.80 11.90
N LYS A 66 -24.68 -1.58 13.17
CA LYS A 66 -23.55 -0.74 13.58
C LYS A 66 -22.21 -1.25 13.09
N ASN A 67 -21.97 -2.57 13.13
CA ASN A 67 -20.69 -3.16 12.71
C ASN A 67 -20.52 -3.04 11.20
N ALA A 68 -21.60 -3.26 10.46
CA ALA A 68 -21.60 -3.08 9.01
C ALA A 68 -21.37 -1.61 8.61
N VAL A 69 -21.98 -0.67 9.33
CA VAL A 69 -21.74 0.77 9.13
C VAL A 69 -20.29 1.13 9.40
N ALA A 70 -19.71 0.65 10.52
CA ALA A 70 -18.31 0.91 10.87
C ALA A 70 -17.34 0.38 9.80
N THR A 71 -17.59 -0.83 9.31
CA THR A 71 -16.76 -1.45 8.26
C THR A 71 -16.84 -0.70 6.94
N LEU A 72 -18.05 -0.30 6.51
CA LEU A 72 -18.23 0.50 5.30
C LEU A 72 -17.65 1.92 5.44
N PHE A 73 -17.78 2.53 6.60
CA PHE A 73 -17.18 3.83 6.93
C PHE A 73 -15.67 3.80 6.76
N GLY A 74 -14.99 2.80 7.37
CA GLY A 74 -13.55 2.60 7.19
C GLY A 74 -13.18 2.31 5.73
N GLY A 75 -14.01 1.51 5.02
CA GLY A 75 -13.86 1.22 3.59
C GLY A 75 -13.89 2.48 2.73
N VAL A 76 -14.82 3.39 2.98
CA VAL A 76 -14.93 4.68 2.27
C VAL A 76 -13.70 5.56 2.54
N LEU A 77 -13.30 5.71 3.80
CA LEU A 77 -12.13 6.54 4.15
C LEU A 77 -10.81 5.98 3.61
N GLY A 78 -10.62 4.67 3.70
CA GLY A 78 -9.42 4.00 3.16
C GLY A 78 -9.36 4.10 1.64
N SER A 79 -10.50 3.86 0.98
CA SER A 79 -10.60 3.92 -0.48
C SER A 79 -10.48 5.34 -1.02
N LEU A 80 -10.99 6.34 -0.32
CA LEU A 80 -10.86 7.76 -0.70
C LEU A 80 -9.40 8.14 -0.95
N TYR A 81 -8.53 7.80 -0.01
CA TYR A 81 -7.09 8.06 -0.15
C TYR A 81 -6.49 7.28 -1.32
N GLY A 82 -6.77 5.98 -1.42
CA GLY A 82 -6.25 5.10 -2.49
C GLY A 82 -6.70 5.53 -3.89
N VAL A 83 -7.96 5.93 -4.06
CA VAL A 83 -8.51 6.44 -5.32
C VAL A 83 -7.82 7.74 -5.72
N LEU A 84 -7.68 8.68 -4.79
CA LEU A 84 -6.98 9.94 -5.06
C LEU A 84 -5.52 9.70 -5.43
N GLN A 85 -4.82 8.85 -4.68
CA GLN A 85 -3.45 8.45 -5.02
C GLN A 85 -3.35 7.84 -6.42
N PHE A 86 -4.29 6.96 -6.79
CA PHE A 86 -4.33 6.36 -8.13
C PHE A 86 -4.55 7.41 -9.24
N ILE A 87 -5.48 8.35 -9.03
CA ILE A 87 -5.78 9.41 -10.00
C ILE A 87 -4.60 10.37 -10.15
N PHE A 88 -3.98 10.76 -9.05
CA PHE A 88 -2.94 11.78 -9.05
C PHE A 88 -1.53 11.24 -9.31
N ALA A 89 -1.28 9.94 -9.17
CA ALA A 89 0.03 9.35 -9.46
C ALA A 89 0.53 9.61 -10.90
N PRO A 90 -0.28 9.42 -11.96
CA PRO A 90 0.17 9.78 -13.30
C PRO A 90 0.33 11.30 -13.51
N ILE A 91 -0.46 12.12 -12.82
CA ILE A 91 -0.37 13.59 -12.90
C ILE A 91 0.97 14.06 -12.33
N TRP A 92 1.32 13.62 -11.12
CA TRP A 92 2.61 13.94 -10.50
C TRP A 92 3.79 13.32 -11.24
N GLY A 93 3.61 12.13 -11.82
CA GLY A 93 4.58 11.50 -12.71
C GLY A 93 4.91 12.39 -13.90
N ALA A 94 3.89 12.80 -14.65
CA ALA A 94 4.04 13.68 -15.81
C ALA A 94 4.58 15.07 -15.43
N TYR A 95 4.16 15.60 -14.28
CA TYR A 95 4.67 16.86 -13.77
C TYR A 95 6.17 16.77 -13.46
N SER A 96 6.60 15.65 -12.86
CA SER A 96 8.01 15.42 -12.53
C SER A 96 8.89 15.21 -13.76
N ASP A 97 8.35 14.64 -14.84
CA ASP A 97 9.05 14.51 -16.13
C ASP A 97 9.36 15.87 -16.79
N ARG A 98 8.54 16.88 -16.51
CA ARG A 98 8.67 18.23 -17.08
C ARG A 98 9.47 19.19 -16.21
N HIS A 99 9.18 19.19 -14.90
CA HIS A 99 9.72 20.19 -13.98
C HIS A 99 10.93 19.69 -13.19
N GLY A 100 11.17 18.36 -13.24
CA GLY A 100 12.23 17.70 -12.48
C GLY A 100 11.68 16.88 -11.31
N ARG A 101 12.43 15.88 -10.91
CA ARG A 101 12.04 14.93 -9.83
C ARG A 101 12.03 15.59 -8.47
N ARG A 102 13.13 16.29 -8.14
CA ARG A 102 13.32 16.93 -6.82
C ARG A 102 12.28 18.00 -6.52
N PRO A 103 11.98 19.00 -7.39
CA PRO A 103 10.93 19.99 -7.12
C PRO A 103 9.57 19.36 -6.88
N THR A 104 9.21 18.34 -7.67
CA THR A 104 7.94 17.62 -7.52
C THR A 104 7.84 16.93 -6.17
N LEU A 105 8.90 16.21 -5.74
CA LEU A 105 8.93 15.55 -4.44
C LEU A 105 8.92 16.54 -3.28
N VAL A 106 9.64 17.66 -3.37
CA VAL A 106 9.61 18.72 -2.33
C VAL A 106 8.19 19.28 -2.18
N PHE A 107 7.51 19.56 -3.28
CA PHE A 107 6.15 20.11 -3.24
C PHE A 107 5.14 19.10 -2.68
N THR A 108 5.15 17.88 -3.18
CA THR A 108 4.18 16.87 -2.77
C THR A 108 4.39 16.39 -1.33
N LEU A 109 5.64 16.22 -0.88
CA LEU A 109 5.93 15.90 0.52
C LEU A 109 5.60 17.05 1.47
N GLY A 110 5.80 18.29 1.06
CA GLY A 110 5.32 19.46 1.82
C GLY A 110 3.79 19.43 1.98
N GLY A 111 3.07 19.03 0.95
CA GLY A 111 1.61 18.81 1.02
C GLY A 111 1.22 17.65 1.94
N ILE A 112 2.00 16.55 2.00
CA ILE A 112 1.79 15.45 2.95
C ILE A 112 2.02 15.91 4.40
N VAL A 113 3.07 16.73 4.64
CA VAL A 113 3.32 17.33 5.96
C VAL A 113 2.13 18.19 6.38
N LEU A 114 1.60 19.02 5.47
CA LEU A 114 0.41 19.83 5.74
C LEU A 114 -0.84 18.96 6.00
N ALA A 115 -1.03 17.91 5.24
CA ALA A 115 -2.15 16.97 5.43
C ALA A 115 -2.09 16.30 6.82
N ASN A 116 -0.91 15.86 7.26
CA ASN A 116 -0.72 15.30 8.59
C ASN A 116 -0.88 16.35 9.70
N LEU A 117 -0.45 17.60 9.45
CA LEU A 117 -0.68 18.70 10.40
C LEU A 117 -2.19 18.97 10.59
N ILE A 118 -2.96 18.97 9.49
CA ILE A 118 -4.43 19.07 9.56
C ILE A 118 -4.99 17.91 10.38
N TRP A 119 -4.49 16.69 10.18
CA TRP A 119 -4.95 15.53 10.94
C TRP A 119 -4.64 15.63 12.44
N VAL A 120 -3.47 16.16 12.84
CA VAL A 120 -3.13 16.37 14.26
C VAL A 120 -4.19 17.20 14.98
N PHE A 121 -4.74 18.20 14.31
CA PHE A 121 -5.76 19.11 14.86
C PHE A 121 -7.17 18.85 14.35
N ALA A 122 -7.45 17.66 13.83
CA ALA A 122 -8.74 17.31 13.26
C ALA A 122 -9.77 16.96 14.37
N GLY A 123 -10.13 17.91 15.21
CA GLY A 123 -11.21 17.77 16.20
C GLY A 123 -12.60 17.62 15.55
N SER A 124 -12.74 17.81 14.23
CA SER A 124 -13.95 17.50 13.47
C SER A 124 -13.68 16.48 12.36
N PHE A 125 -14.72 15.71 12.02
CA PHE A 125 -14.65 14.72 10.92
C PHE A 125 -14.37 15.38 9.57
N ALA A 126 -14.90 16.58 9.33
CA ALA A 126 -14.64 17.32 8.11
C ALA A 126 -13.15 17.65 7.93
N LEU A 127 -12.44 18.02 9.01
CA LEU A 127 -10.99 18.26 8.98
C LEU A 127 -10.21 16.97 8.76
N LEU A 128 -10.66 15.86 9.37
CA LEU A 128 -10.06 14.54 9.09
C LEU A 128 -10.16 14.20 7.60
N VAL A 129 -11.34 14.33 7.01
CA VAL A 129 -11.57 14.08 5.58
C VAL A 129 -10.72 15.01 4.72
N LEU A 130 -10.62 16.30 5.05
CA LEU A 130 -9.77 17.26 4.34
C LEU A 130 -8.30 16.84 4.36
N GLY A 131 -7.78 16.43 5.51
CA GLY A 131 -6.42 15.90 5.64
C GLY A 131 -6.23 14.63 4.78
N ARG A 132 -7.20 13.72 4.77
CA ARG A 132 -7.15 12.50 3.95
C ARG A 132 -7.19 12.79 2.45
N VAL A 133 -8.02 13.74 2.02
CA VAL A 133 -8.10 14.18 0.62
C VAL A 133 -6.79 14.80 0.18
N LEU A 134 -6.27 15.76 0.93
CA LEU A 134 -5.00 16.41 0.62
C LEU A 134 -3.86 15.39 0.59
N GLY A 135 -3.78 14.51 1.60
CA GLY A 135 -2.79 13.44 1.67
C GLY A 135 -2.86 12.50 0.47
N GLY A 136 -4.05 12.04 0.08
CA GLY A 136 -4.27 11.17 -1.07
C GLY A 136 -3.84 11.80 -2.40
N ILE A 137 -4.14 13.10 -2.61
CA ILE A 137 -3.70 13.85 -3.78
C ILE A 137 -2.16 13.91 -3.84
N MET A 138 -1.52 14.23 -2.72
CA MET A 138 -0.07 14.41 -2.65
C MET A 138 0.69 13.09 -2.69
N ALA A 139 0.15 12.00 -2.16
CA ALA A 139 0.75 10.67 -2.17
C ALA A 139 0.86 10.03 -3.58
N GLY A 140 0.29 10.64 -4.61
CA GLY A 140 0.59 10.30 -6.00
C GLY A 140 2.07 10.49 -6.39
N ASN A 141 2.89 11.08 -5.51
CA ASN A 141 4.36 11.26 -5.64
C ASN A 141 5.15 9.94 -5.72
N ILE A 142 4.57 8.79 -5.34
CA ILE A 142 5.18 7.46 -5.49
C ILE A 142 5.67 7.23 -6.92
N SER A 143 4.97 7.80 -7.93
CA SER A 143 5.40 7.72 -9.32
C SER A 143 6.71 8.49 -9.56
N ALA A 144 6.85 9.69 -9.01
CA ALA A 144 8.06 10.50 -9.10
C ALA A 144 9.23 9.85 -8.32
N ALA A 145 8.98 9.32 -7.11
CA ALA A 145 9.97 8.59 -6.33
C ALA A 145 10.48 7.34 -7.05
N SER A 146 9.57 6.59 -7.69
CA SER A 146 9.92 5.44 -8.51
C SER A 146 10.76 5.83 -9.74
N ALA A 147 10.47 6.99 -10.33
CA ALA A 147 11.25 7.51 -11.44
C ALA A 147 12.68 7.91 -11.02
N VAL A 148 12.85 8.53 -9.83
CA VAL A 148 14.19 8.79 -9.27
C VAL A 148 14.98 7.49 -9.14
N ALA A 149 14.39 6.43 -8.57
CA ALA A 149 15.07 5.14 -8.46
C ALA A 149 15.49 4.60 -9.83
N ALA A 150 14.63 4.73 -10.84
CA ALA A 150 14.93 4.30 -12.20
C ALA A 150 16.03 5.14 -12.86
N ASP A 151 16.09 6.46 -12.59
CA ASP A 151 17.09 7.37 -13.15
C ASP A 151 18.49 7.11 -12.57
N ILE A 152 18.58 6.76 -11.27
CA ILE A 152 19.87 6.55 -10.58
C ILE A 152 20.41 5.11 -10.66
N THR A 153 19.59 4.15 -11.10
CA THR A 153 19.98 2.73 -11.25
C THR A 153 20.02 2.35 -12.74
N PRO A 154 21.19 2.40 -13.40
CA PRO A 154 21.30 2.08 -14.82
C PRO A 154 21.29 0.57 -15.09
N GLY A 155 20.78 0.21 -16.26
CA GLY A 155 20.91 -1.13 -16.84
C GLY A 155 20.44 -2.27 -15.94
N LYS A 156 21.33 -3.23 -15.68
CA LYS A 156 21.06 -4.45 -14.90
C LYS A 156 20.66 -4.18 -13.43
N GLU A 157 21.11 -3.07 -12.85
CA GLU A 157 20.79 -2.71 -11.46
C GLU A 157 19.40 -2.07 -11.28
N ARG A 158 18.73 -1.67 -12.36
CA ARG A 158 17.42 -1.01 -12.33
C ARG A 158 16.35 -1.89 -11.68
N ALA A 159 16.40 -3.19 -11.95
CA ALA A 159 15.51 -4.16 -11.31
C ALA A 159 15.67 -4.15 -9.78
N SER A 160 16.91 -4.10 -9.28
CA SER A 160 17.20 -4.05 -7.84
C SER A 160 16.66 -2.77 -7.18
N GLY A 161 16.80 -1.61 -7.82
CA GLY A 161 16.20 -0.36 -7.34
C GLY A 161 14.69 -0.42 -7.26
N MET A 162 14.04 -1.04 -8.25
CA MET A 162 12.59 -1.20 -8.28
C MET A 162 12.09 -2.25 -7.25
N ILE A 163 12.86 -3.29 -6.97
CA ILE A 163 12.57 -4.26 -5.89
C ILE A 163 12.58 -3.54 -4.53
N LEU A 164 13.55 -2.66 -4.29
CA LEU A 164 13.64 -1.90 -3.05
C LEU A 164 12.40 -1.05 -2.78
N ILE A 165 11.81 -0.44 -3.82
CA ILE A 165 10.54 0.27 -3.69
C ILE A 165 9.39 -0.70 -3.34
N GLY A 166 9.38 -1.90 -3.92
CA GLY A 166 8.41 -2.95 -3.55
C GLY A 166 8.50 -3.33 -2.07
N VAL A 167 9.72 -3.45 -1.55
CA VAL A 167 9.97 -3.70 -0.12
C VAL A 167 9.47 -2.54 0.73
N ALA A 168 9.73 -1.28 0.33
CA ALA A 168 9.24 -0.11 1.04
C ALA A 168 7.72 -0.07 1.14
N LEU A 169 7.03 -0.38 0.03
CA LEU A 169 5.56 -0.49 -0.01
C LEU A 169 5.05 -1.56 0.97
N GLY A 170 5.63 -2.77 0.93
CA GLY A 170 5.21 -3.87 1.80
C GLY A 170 5.43 -3.57 3.28
N LEU A 171 6.63 -3.11 3.64
CA LEU A 171 6.95 -2.77 5.03
C LEU A 171 6.11 -1.62 5.57
N GLY A 172 5.85 -0.58 4.74
CA GLY A 172 5.03 0.56 5.13
C GLY A 172 3.60 0.16 5.46
N PHE A 173 3.01 -0.73 4.66
CA PHE A 173 1.65 -1.25 4.91
C PHE A 173 1.50 -1.99 6.24
N ILE A 174 2.55 -2.63 6.69
CA ILE A 174 2.54 -3.45 7.89
C ILE A 174 2.87 -2.62 9.13
N LEU A 175 3.93 -1.80 9.02
CA LEU A 175 4.38 -1.00 10.16
C LEU A 175 3.45 0.19 10.44
N GLY A 176 2.73 0.68 9.42
CA GLY A 176 1.76 1.76 9.62
C GLY A 176 0.69 1.44 10.65
N PRO A 177 -0.11 0.37 10.47
CA PRO A 177 -1.12 0.00 11.46
C PRO A 177 -0.53 -0.34 12.84
N ALA A 178 0.64 -1.00 12.89
CA ALA A 178 1.32 -1.27 14.16
C ALA A 178 1.67 0.02 14.90
N ILE A 179 2.27 1.00 14.21
CA ILE A 179 2.58 2.32 14.77
C ILE A 179 1.28 3.05 15.18
N GLY A 180 0.25 2.99 14.34
CA GLY A 180 -1.04 3.64 14.61
C GLY A 180 -1.71 3.17 15.88
N GLY A 181 -1.82 1.85 16.05
CA GLY A 181 -2.41 1.27 17.25
C GLY A 181 -1.57 1.48 18.51
N LEU A 182 -0.23 1.33 18.43
CA LEU A 182 0.66 1.62 19.56
C LEU A 182 0.61 3.11 19.97
N ALA A 183 0.60 4.02 19.00
CA ALA A 183 0.55 5.45 19.29
C ALA A 183 -0.81 5.91 19.81
N TYR A 184 -1.90 5.20 19.48
CA TYR A 184 -3.21 5.46 20.01
C TYR A 184 -3.27 5.24 21.54
N SER A 185 -2.49 4.28 22.08
CA SER A 185 -2.44 4.02 23.52
C SER A 185 -1.84 5.17 24.35
N TRP A 186 -1.20 6.16 23.73
CA TRP A 186 -0.61 7.30 24.44
C TRP A 186 -1.64 8.29 25.00
N GLN A 187 -2.92 8.20 24.58
CA GLN A 187 -4.05 8.99 25.08
C GLN A 187 -3.68 10.45 25.41
N LEU A 188 -3.19 11.20 24.41
CA LEU A 188 -2.74 12.60 24.59
C LEU A 188 -3.85 13.54 25.07
N VAL A 189 -5.11 13.11 24.95
CA VAL A 189 -6.29 13.82 25.44
C VAL A 189 -7.12 12.81 26.21
N GLU A 190 -7.13 12.92 27.54
CA GLU A 190 -8.06 12.18 28.41
C GLU A 190 -9.49 12.65 28.13
N GLY A 191 -10.39 11.67 27.96
CA GLY A 191 -11.76 11.90 27.52
C GLY A 191 -12.57 12.81 28.46
N GLY A 192 -12.83 14.01 28.03
CA GLY A 192 -13.69 14.94 28.78
C GLY A 192 -14.09 16.22 28.05
N GLU A 193 -13.21 16.78 27.22
CA GLU A 193 -13.52 17.98 26.43
C GLU A 193 -13.32 17.74 24.96
N ALA A 194 -14.25 17.03 24.34
CA ALA A 194 -14.32 16.90 22.90
C ALA A 194 -14.69 18.29 22.31
N THR A 195 -13.70 19.04 21.89
CA THR A 195 -13.90 20.33 21.21
C THR A 195 -13.96 20.11 19.71
N ALA A 196 -15.11 20.40 19.12
CA ALA A 196 -15.24 20.40 17.66
C ALA A 196 -14.37 21.49 17.03
N GLY A 197 -13.73 21.20 15.90
CA GLY A 197 -12.93 22.17 15.16
C GLY A 197 -11.44 21.86 15.20
N LEU A 198 -10.60 22.90 15.25
CA LEU A 198 -9.13 22.77 15.33
C LEU A 198 -8.72 22.46 16.78
N ALA A 199 -8.69 21.20 17.15
CA ALA A 199 -8.35 20.75 18.49
C ALA A 199 -7.59 19.43 18.46
N LEU A 200 -6.84 19.15 19.53
CA LEU A 200 -6.27 17.83 19.75
C LEU A 200 -7.42 16.84 20.09
N HIS A 201 -7.24 15.61 19.65
CA HIS A 201 -8.25 14.55 19.78
C HIS A 201 -7.54 13.20 20.07
N PRO A 202 -8.26 12.13 20.44
CA PRO A 202 -7.63 10.85 20.81
C PRO A 202 -6.70 10.25 19.75
N PHE A 203 -6.90 10.61 18.47
CA PHE A 203 -6.06 10.12 17.35
C PHE A 203 -4.92 11.07 16.99
N SER A 204 -4.69 12.14 17.77
CA SER A 204 -3.56 13.06 17.53
C SER A 204 -2.20 12.40 17.76
N GLY A 205 -2.10 11.40 18.65
CA GLY A 205 -0.86 10.65 18.88
C GLY A 205 -0.31 10.01 17.58
N PRO A 206 -1.06 9.13 16.92
CA PRO A 206 -0.71 8.59 15.61
C PRO A 206 -0.42 9.66 14.56
N ALA A 207 -1.21 10.74 14.54
CA ALA A 207 -1.05 11.85 13.59
C ALA A 207 0.26 12.63 13.82
N ILE A 208 0.69 12.85 15.06
CA ILE A 208 1.96 13.49 15.41
C ILE A 208 3.14 12.64 14.94
N ILE A 209 3.07 11.30 15.10
CA ILE A 209 4.12 10.42 14.58
C ILE A 209 4.17 10.51 13.06
N ALA A 210 3.02 10.42 12.38
CA ALA A 210 2.95 10.54 10.93
C ALA A 210 3.51 11.90 10.45
N LEU A 211 3.16 13.00 11.13
CA LEU A 211 3.70 14.33 10.87
C LEU A 211 5.22 14.36 11.04
N GLY A 212 5.73 13.83 12.15
CA GLY A 212 7.15 13.83 12.47
C GLY A 212 8.00 13.09 11.44
N ILE A 213 7.59 11.86 11.08
CA ILE A 213 8.31 11.07 10.07
C ILE A 213 8.19 11.69 8.67
N ALA A 214 7.03 12.26 8.31
CA ALA A 214 6.86 12.96 7.04
C ALA A 214 7.72 14.24 6.97
N ALA A 215 7.77 15.03 8.05
CA ALA A 215 8.61 16.22 8.14
C ALA A 215 10.10 15.89 8.03
N VAL A 216 10.58 14.85 8.72
CA VAL A 216 11.96 14.37 8.61
C VAL A 216 12.28 13.98 7.17
N ASN A 217 11.39 13.22 6.51
CA ASN A 217 11.58 12.84 5.12
C ASN A 217 11.61 14.06 4.18
N TRP A 218 10.68 15.00 4.38
CA TRP A 218 10.65 16.24 3.60
C TRP A 218 11.94 17.05 3.71
N VAL A 219 12.46 17.21 4.93
CA VAL A 219 13.75 17.86 5.21
C VAL A 219 14.90 17.11 4.53
N LEU A 220 14.92 15.75 4.62
CA LEU A 220 15.95 14.95 3.96
C LEU A 220 15.93 15.13 2.44
N ILE A 221 14.75 15.18 1.82
CA ILE A 221 14.61 15.44 0.38
C ILE A 221 15.13 16.83 0.01
N ILE A 222 14.80 17.88 0.80
CA ILE A 222 15.27 19.24 0.54
C ILE A 222 16.79 19.32 0.57
N PHE A 223 17.45 18.70 1.56
CA PHE A 223 18.88 18.88 1.77
C PHE A 223 19.76 17.82 1.13
N ARG A 224 19.24 16.60 0.87
CA ARG A 224 20.05 15.46 0.43
C ARG A 224 19.73 14.93 -0.96
N LEU A 225 18.53 15.20 -1.49
CA LEU A 225 18.19 14.74 -2.83
C LEU A 225 18.70 15.73 -3.86
N SER A 226 19.64 15.31 -4.70
CA SER A 226 19.99 16.03 -5.92
C SER A 226 19.02 15.72 -7.05
N GLU A 227 18.87 16.65 -8.02
CA GLU A 227 18.04 16.41 -9.18
C GLU A 227 18.58 15.23 -10.01
N SER A 228 17.72 14.25 -10.29
CA SER A 228 18.10 13.06 -11.05
C SER A 228 17.80 13.20 -12.55
N LEU A 229 16.93 14.15 -12.93
CA LEU A 229 16.54 14.40 -14.32
C LEU A 229 17.17 15.70 -14.83
N PRO A 230 18.26 15.62 -15.63
CA PRO A 230 18.89 16.80 -16.23
C PRO A 230 17.92 17.58 -17.11
N PRO A 231 18.05 18.93 -17.21
CA PRO A 231 17.15 19.77 -18.01
C PRO A 231 17.02 19.33 -19.45
N GLU A 232 18.09 18.80 -20.06
CA GLU A 232 18.15 18.35 -21.46
C GLU A 232 17.29 17.10 -21.71
N LYS A 233 17.02 16.31 -20.65
CA LYS A 233 16.22 15.06 -20.71
C LYS A 233 14.77 15.27 -20.31
N ARG A 234 14.35 16.50 -19.97
CA ARG A 234 12.98 16.79 -19.59
C ARG A 234 12.07 16.72 -20.80
N GLU A 235 10.94 16.04 -20.68
CA GLU A 235 9.99 15.86 -21.78
C GLU A 235 9.41 17.22 -22.23
N GLN A 236 9.40 17.44 -23.55
CA GLN A 236 8.63 18.51 -24.16
C GLN A 236 7.13 18.17 -24.15
N PRO A 237 6.21 19.17 -24.20
CA PRO A 237 4.77 19.02 -23.94
C PRO A 237 3.97 18.06 -24.84
N THR A 238 4.59 17.40 -25.81
CA THR A 238 3.92 16.69 -26.91
C THR A 238 3.60 15.22 -26.68
N ALA A 239 4.14 14.57 -25.68
CA ALA A 239 3.86 13.15 -25.44
C ALA A 239 2.59 12.94 -24.61
N LYS A 240 1.47 12.62 -25.27
CA LYS A 240 0.23 12.12 -24.62
C LYS A 240 0.49 10.73 -24.04
N ARG A 241 0.98 10.63 -22.81
CA ARG A 241 0.93 9.37 -22.05
C ARG A 241 -0.52 9.08 -21.66
N GLY A 242 -1.05 7.95 -22.12
CA GLY A 242 -2.42 7.53 -21.76
C GLY A 242 -2.50 7.21 -20.26
N PHE A 243 -3.50 7.78 -19.58
CA PHE A 243 -3.73 7.63 -18.13
C PHE A 243 -4.31 6.26 -17.73
N ASN A 244 -4.72 5.44 -18.67
CA ASN A 244 -5.41 4.18 -18.39
C ASN A 244 -4.42 3.00 -18.29
N PRO A 245 -4.19 2.41 -17.09
CA PRO A 245 -3.27 1.29 -16.92
C PRO A 245 -3.70 0.05 -17.69
N PHE A 246 -5.00 -0.18 -17.89
CA PHE A 246 -5.50 -1.30 -18.69
C PHE A 246 -5.23 -1.09 -20.19
N ALA A 247 -5.32 0.16 -20.69
CA ALA A 247 -4.94 0.47 -22.05
C ALA A 247 -3.42 0.31 -22.26
N GLN A 248 -2.61 0.63 -21.24
CA GLN A 248 -1.17 0.40 -21.29
C GLN A 248 -0.85 -1.11 -21.21
N LEU A 249 -1.56 -1.88 -20.40
CA LEU A 249 -1.44 -3.33 -20.34
C LEU A 249 -1.70 -3.99 -21.70
N ARG A 250 -2.72 -3.51 -22.44
CA ARG A 250 -3.02 -3.99 -23.81
C ARG A 250 -1.93 -3.67 -24.82
N ARG A 251 -1.10 -2.64 -24.58
CA ARG A 251 0.06 -2.30 -25.43
C ARG A 251 1.29 -3.16 -25.15
N ILE A 252 1.30 -3.86 -24.01
CA ILE A 252 2.37 -4.80 -23.66
C ILE A 252 2.02 -6.15 -24.28
N HIS A 253 2.50 -6.38 -25.52
CA HIS A 253 2.31 -7.64 -26.23
C HIS A 253 3.25 -8.76 -25.75
N LEU A 254 3.63 -8.77 -24.47
CA LEU A 254 4.47 -9.77 -23.84
C LEU A 254 3.61 -10.67 -22.94
N PRO A 255 3.27 -11.91 -23.35
CA PRO A 255 2.32 -12.76 -22.63
C PRO A 255 2.71 -13.01 -21.17
N GLY A 256 3.99 -13.19 -20.86
CA GLY A 256 4.49 -13.37 -19.50
C GLY A 256 4.25 -12.14 -18.62
N VAL A 257 4.52 -10.94 -19.16
CA VAL A 257 4.32 -9.66 -18.43
C VAL A 257 2.85 -9.40 -18.17
N ALA A 258 2.01 -9.54 -19.19
CA ALA A 258 0.57 -9.30 -19.06
C ALA A 258 -0.05 -10.25 -18.02
N ARG A 259 0.30 -11.55 -18.09
CA ARG A 259 -0.20 -12.57 -17.16
C ARG A 259 0.26 -12.31 -15.73
N THR A 260 1.54 -11.96 -15.52
CA THR A 260 2.08 -11.65 -14.19
C THR A 260 1.43 -10.40 -13.59
N ASN A 261 1.23 -9.35 -14.41
CA ASN A 261 0.53 -8.14 -13.98
C ASN A 261 -0.92 -8.41 -13.55
N LEU A 262 -1.63 -9.24 -14.30
CA LEU A 262 -3.02 -9.61 -14.00
C LEU A 262 -3.10 -10.51 -12.75
N MET A 263 -2.15 -11.45 -12.61
CA MET A 263 -2.01 -12.27 -11.40
C MET A 263 -1.75 -11.41 -10.17
N TYR A 264 -0.88 -10.41 -10.28
CA TYR A 264 -0.59 -9.46 -9.22
C TYR A 264 -1.83 -8.66 -8.82
N PHE A 265 -2.57 -8.14 -9.81
CA PHE A 265 -3.80 -7.41 -9.57
C PHE A 265 -4.84 -8.27 -8.83
N ALA A 266 -5.09 -9.47 -9.32
CA ALA A 266 -6.03 -10.40 -8.70
C ALA A 266 -5.63 -10.74 -7.26
N TYR A 267 -4.36 -11.09 -7.06
CA TYR A 267 -3.84 -11.41 -5.72
C TYR A 267 -4.00 -10.22 -4.75
N TRP A 268 -3.63 -9.00 -5.19
CA TRP A 268 -3.74 -7.82 -4.36
C TRP A 268 -5.17 -7.39 -4.06
N CYS A 269 -6.11 -7.59 -4.98
CA CYS A 269 -7.52 -7.35 -4.70
C CYS A 269 -8.03 -8.23 -3.55
N ALA A 270 -7.72 -9.54 -3.58
CA ALA A 270 -8.07 -10.45 -2.51
C ALA A 270 -7.35 -10.08 -1.19
N PHE A 271 -6.04 -9.88 -1.27
CA PHE A 271 -5.22 -9.58 -0.10
C PHE A 271 -5.63 -8.26 0.59
N SER A 272 -5.81 -7.19 -0.17
CA SER A 272 -6.19 -5.88 0.37
C SER A 272 -7.60 -5.87 0.97
N SER A 273 -8.51 -6.67 0.42
CA SER A 273 -9.84 -6.88 1.00
C SER A 273 -9.76 -7.53 2.39
N VAL A 274 -8.98 -8.59 2.51
CA VAL A 274 -8.78 -9.34 3.77
C VAL A 274 -7.98 -8.51 4.77
N GLU A 275 -6.88 -7.87 4.35
CA GLU A 275 -6.05 -7.02 5.20
C GLU A 275 -6.86 -5.88 5.83
N PHE A 276 -7.75 -5.26 5.04
CA PHE A 276 -8.63 -4.22 5.53
C PHE A 276 -9.65 -4.74 6.54
N THR A 277 -10.30 -5.88 6.25
CA THR A 277 -11.38 -6.41 7.09
C THR A 277 -10.90 -7.12 8.34
N VAL A 278 -9.63 -7.54 8.42
CA VAL A 278 -9.11 -8.29 9.57
C VAL A 278 -9.18 -7.49 10.88
N THR A 279 -9.04 -6.17 10.82
CA THR A 279 -9.20 -5.28 11.98
C THR A 279 -10.62 -5.38 12.55
N PHE A 280 -11.63 -5.28 11.68
CA PHE A 280 -13.03 -5.36 12.08
C PHE A 280 -13.40 -6.76 12.57
N PHE A 281 -12.92 -7.79 11.87
CA PHE A 281 -13.12 -9.18 12.24
C PHE A 281 -12.55 -9.48 13.64
N ALA A 282 -11.32 -9.04 13.92
CA ALA A 282 -10.68 -9.25 15.21
C ALA A 282 -11.40 -8.49 16.34
N THR A 283 -11.86 -7.27 16.08
CA THR A 283 -12.65 -6.49 17.05
C THR A 283 -14.01 -7.12 17.31
N GLU A 284 -14.73 -7.56 16.27
CA GLU A 284 -16.10 -8.07 16.39
C GLU A 284 -16.15 -9.51 16.94
N THR A 285 -15.21 -10.37 16.49
CA THR A 285 -15.27 -11.81 16.78
C THR A 285 -14.44 -12.21 18.01
N LEU A 286 -13.38 -11.46 18.30
CA LEU A 286 -12.40 -11.79 19.33
C LEU A 286 -12.24 -10.66 20.38
N ASP A 287 -13.08 -9.62 20.34
CA ASP A 287 -13.07 -8.47 21.25
C ASP A 287 -11.69 -7.77 21.33
N PHE A 288 -10.95 -7.72 20.23
CA PHE A 288 -9.63 -7.10 20.20
C PHE A 288 -9.71 -5.60 20.44
N THR A 289 -8.92 -5.12 21.37
CA THR A 289 -8.68 -3.69 21.61
C THR A 289 -7.77 -3.10 20.51
N PRO A 290 -7.69 -1.78 20.34
CA PRO A 290 -6.73 -1.15 19.43
C PRO A 290 -5.26 -1.57 19.68
N LEU A 291 -4.91 -1.88 20.94
CA LEU A 291 -3.58 -2.37 21.30
C LEU A 291 -3.36 -3.81 20.81
N ASP A 292 -4.36 -4.69 20.94
CA ASP A 292 -4.27 -6.07 20.44
C ASP A 292 -4.15 -6.08 18.91
N ILE A 293 -4.88 -5.19 18.23
CA ILE A 293 -4.76 -4.98 16.78
C ILE A 293 -3.34 -4.51 16.42
N ALA A 294 -2.75 -3.60 17.20
CA ALA A 294 -1.36 -3.18 16.98
C ALA A 294 -0.39 -4.35 17.06
N TRP A 295 -0.51 -5.21 18.10
CA TRP A 295 0.32 -6.41 18.24
C TRP A 295 0.08 -7.43 17.12
N MET A 296 -1.14 -7.56 16.65
CA MET A 296 -1.48 -8.37 15.47
C MET A 296 -0.72 -7.87 14.23
N PHE A 297 -0.68 -6.56 13.97
CA PHE A 297 0.08 -6.00 12.85
C PHE A 297 1.60 -6.10 13.05
N VAL A 298 2.10 -5.98 14.28
CA VAL A 298 3.51 -6.26 14.59
C VAL A 298 3.86 -7.71 14.22
N PHE A 299 3.01 -8.67 14.59
CA PHE A 299 3.19 -10.09 14.23
C PHE A 299 3.18 -10.29 12.70
N ILE A 300 2.23 -9.69 11.99
CA ILE A 300 2.18 -9.69 10.53
C ILE A 300 3.48 -9.14 9.95
N GLY A 301 3.97 -8.01 10.48
CA GLY A 301 5.19 -7.35 10.04
C GLY A 301 6.44 -8.20 10.21
N VAL A 302 6.65 -8.73 11.41
CA VAL A 302 7.79 -9.60 11.72
C VAL A 302 7.76 -10.86 10.85
N SER A 303 6.58 -11.49 10.74
CA SER A 303 6.40 -12.67 9.90
C SER A 303 6.72 -12.37 8.43
N LEU A 304 6.25 -11.24 7.89
CA LEU A 304 6.53 -10.87 6.50
C LEU A 304 8.01 -10.62 6.26
N ILE A 305 8.70 -9.89 7.16
CA ILE A 305 10.15 -9.66 7.06
C ILE A 305 10.89 -10.99 7.02
N PHE A 306 10.52 -11.94 7.88
CA PHE A 306 11.12 -13.27 7.92
C PHE A 306 10.90 -14.04 6.61
N PHE A 307 9.65 -14.11 6.14
CA PHE A 307 9.34 -14.87 4.92
C PHE A 307 9.85 -14.17 3.66
N GLN A 308 9.74 -12.87 3.53
CA GLN A 308 10.18 -12.12 2.36
C GLN A 308 11.71 -11.99 2.30
N GLY A 309 12.36 -11.66 3.40
CA GLY A 309 13.81 -11.46 3.47
C GLY A 309 14.60 -12.76 3.49
N GLY A 310 14.07 -13.78 4.20
CA GLY A 310 14.73 -15.08 4.41
C GLY A 310 14.27 -16.15 3.44
N VAL A 311 13.04 -16.63 3.63
CA VAL A 311 12.51 -17.83 2.95
C VAL A 311 12.35 -17.62 1.45
N ALA A 312 11.72 -16.53 1.03
CA ALA A 312 11.46 -16.26 -0.39
C ALA A 312 12.76 -16.16 -1.19
N ARG A 313 13.76 -15.45 -0.64
CA ARG A 313 15.06 -15.31 -1.29
C ARG A 313 15.75 -16.65 -1.50
N GLN A 314 15.69 -17.57 -0.53
CA GLN A 314 16.29 -18.90 -0.66
C GLN A 314 15.50 -19.78 -1.63
N LEU A 315 14.16 -19.70 -1.58
CA LEU A 315 13.28 -20.47 -2.46
C LEU A 315 13.44 -20.04 -3.91
N ILE A 316 13.47 -18.74 -4.20
CA ILE A 316 13.70 -18.21 -5.55
C ILE A 316 15.01 -18.71 -6.12
N LYS A 317 16.09 -18.77 -5.32
CA LYS A 317 17.38 -19.33 -5.76
C LYS A 317 17.34 -20.83 -6.03
N ARG A 318 16.53 -21.60 -5.29
CA ARG A 318 16.50 -23.08 -5.39
C ARG A 318 15.52 -23.58 -6.44
N VAL A 319 14.30 -23.01 -6.49
CA VAL A 319 13.20 -23.52 -7.32
C VAL A 319 12.69 -22.52 -8.36
N GLY A 320 13.22 -21.30 -8.36
CA GLY A 320 12.86 -20.21 -9.26
C GLY A 320 11.60 -19.44 -8.83
N GLU A 321 11.39 -18.28 -9.44
CA GLU A 321 10.35 -17.33 -9.10
C GLU A 321 8.92 -17.90 -9.31
N ARG A 322 8.73 -18.66 -10.42
CA ARG A 322 7.41 -19.22 -10.76
C ARG A 322 6.89 -20.17 -9.69
N ARG A 323 7.74 -21.12 -9.25
CA ARG A 323 7.37 -22.10 -8.22
C ARG A 323 7.22 -21.42 -6.86
N THR A 324 8.09 -20.44 -6.55
CA THR A 324 7.98 -19.67 -5.30
C THR A 324 6.67 -18.87 -5.24
N ALA A 325 6.26 -18.23 -6.34
CA ALA A 325 4.96 -17.55 -6.41
C ALA A 325 3.80 -18.52 -6.21
N LEU A 326 3.87 -19.71 -6.82
CA LEU A 326 2.85 -20.76 -6.66
C LEU A 326 2.74 -21.22 -5.20
N PHE A 327 3.86 -21.53 -4.54
CA PHE A 327 3.88 -21.87 -3.12
C PHE A 327 3.29 -20.76 -2.26
N GLY A 328 3.59 -19.49 -2.60
CA GLY A 328 3.02 -18.35 -1.90
C GLY A 328 1.49 -18.30 -2.00
N VAL A 329 0.93 -18.46 -3.20
CA VAL A 329 -0.54 -18.50 -3.38
C VAL A 329 -1.14 -19.69 -2.63
N CYS A 330 -0.50 -20.88 -2.71
CA CYS A 330 -0.93 -22.08 -1.99
C CYS A 330 -0.92 -21.91 -0.47
N SER A 331 -0.03 -21.08 0.09
CA SER A 331 0.00 -20.78 1.51
C SER A 331 -1.04 -19.72 1.91
N THR A 332 -1.26 -18.71 1.08
CA THR A 332 -2.22 -17.63 1.38
C THR A 332 -3.66 -18.15 1.42
N LEU A 333 -4.02 -19.06 0.53
CA LEU A 333 -5.38 -19.58 0.40
C LEU A 333 -5.88 -20.24 1.71
N PRO A 334 -5.21 -21.27 2.29
CA PRO A 334 -5.64 -21.81 3.57
C PRO A 334 -5.54 -20.79 4.70
N GLY A 335 -4.60 -19.85 4.64
CA GLY A 335 -4.52 -18.74 5.60
C GLY A 335 -5.82 -17.95 5.65
N PHE A 336 -6.36 -17.57 4.51
CA PHE A 336 -7.65 -16.88 4.43
C PHE A 336 -8.79 -17.72 5.00
N LEU A 337 -8.88 -19.01 4.64
CA LEU A 337 -9.92 -19.87 5.16
C LEU A 337 -9.85 -20.04 6.69
N ILE A 338 -8.65 -20.16 7.24
CA ILE A 338 -8.46 -20.26 8.69
C ILE A 338 -8.88 -18.95 9.38
N ILE A 339 -8.47 -17.79 8.87
CA ILE A 339 -8.88 -16.48 9.43
C ILE A 339 -10.41 -16.36 9.41
N GLY A 340 -11.05 -16.64 8.28
CA GLY A 340 -12.51 -16.51 8.14
C GLY A 340 -13.34 -17.45 9.02
N ASN A 341 -12.72 -18.48 9.60
CA ASN A 341 -13.34 -19.41 10.54
C ASN A 341 -12.73 -19.29 11.96
N ALA A 342 -11.91 -18.26 12.23
CA ALA A 342 -11.24 -18.13 13.50
C ALA A 342 -12.24 -17.81 14.64
N THR A 343 -12.24 -18.65 15.66
CA THR A 343 -13.02 -18.49 16.89
C THR A 343 -12.12 -18.31 18.12
N SER A 344 -10.80 -18.33 17.91
CA SER A 344 -9.82 -18.08 18.95
C SER A 344 -8.64 -17.27 18.41
N THR A 345 -7.93 -16.61 19.30
CA THR A 345 -6.73 -15.83 18.99
C THR A 345 -5.66 -16.68 18.31
N GLU A 346 -5.42 -17.91 18.79
CA GLU A 346 -4.42 -18.82 18.24
C GLU A 346 -4.76 -19.19 16.78
N MET A 347 -6.03 -19.44 16.51
CA MET A 347 -6.50 -19.76 15.16
C MET A 347 -6.32 -18.56 14.22
N LEU A 348 -6.63 -17.34 14.68
CA LEU A 348 -6.38 -16.12 13.94
C LEU A 348 -4.90 -15.97 13.61
N TYR A 349 -4.01 -16.07 14.59
CA TYR A 349 -2.55 -15.94 14.39
C TYR A 349 -1.99 -17.05 13.49
N GLY A 350 -2.49 -18.27 13.59
CA GLY A 350 -2.16 -19.36 12.67
C GLY A 350 -2.51 -19.05 11.22
N GLY A 351 -3.72 -18.54 10.99
CA GLY A 351 -4.16 -18.08 9.67
C GLY A 351 -3.34 -16.91 9.13
N LEU A 352 -3.03 -15.91 9.99
CA LEU A 352 -2.17 -14.78 9.66
C LEU A 352 -0.75 -15.21 9.31
N LEU A 353 -0.19 -16.21 9.99
CA LEU A 353 1.14 -16.76 9.67
C LEU A 353 1.16 -17.36 8.26
N LEU A 354 0.14 -18.12 7.88
CA LEU A 354 0.02 -18.68 6.53
C LEU A 354 -0.20 -17.59 5.47
N MET A 355 -1.06 -16.62 5.76
CA MET A 355 -1.30 -15.47 4.90
C MET A 355 -0.01 -14.67 4.63
N THR A 356 0.74 -14.35 5.68
CA THR A 356 1.99 -13.58 5.58
C THR A 356 3.12 -14.37 4.94
N SER A 357 3.22 -15.67 5.22
CA SER A 357 4.19 -16.55 4.53
C SER A 357 3.92 -16.58 3.03
N GLY A 358 2.66 -16.70 2.65
CA GLY A 358 2.23 -16.69 1.27
C GLY A 358 2.50 -15.36 0.56
N SER A 359 2.14 -14.25 1.18
CA SER A 359 2.38 -12.91 0.65
C SER A 359 3.88 -12.61 0.55
N GLY A 360 4.66 -12.98 1.56
CA GLY A 360 6.11 -12.81 1.59
C GLY A 360 6.83 -13.56 0.47
N MET A 361 6.30 -14.68 0.00
CA MET A 361 6.81 -15.44 -1.14
C MET A 361 6.27 -14.92 -2.49
N THR A 362 4.98 -14.59 -2.57
CA THR A 362 4.32 -14.20 -3.83
C THR A 362 4.82 -12.85 -4.33
N MET A 363 4.88 -11.84 -3.47
CA MET A 363 5.18 -10.46 -3.88
C MET A 363 6.54 -10.28 -4.53
N PRO A 364 7.67 -10.70 -3.91
CA PRO A 364 8.98 -10.55 -4.52
C PRO A 364 9.11 -11.39 -5.80
N SER A 365 8.45 -12.56 -5.84
CA SER A 365 8.47 -13.43 -7.02
C SER A 365 7.78 -12.78 -8.22
N LEU A 366 6.58 -12.20 -8.05
CA LEU A 366 5.87 -11.52 -9.14
C LEU A 366 6.61 -10.27 -9.62
N ASN A 367 7.21 -9.50 -8.69
CA ASN A 367 8.00 -8.32 -9.05
C ASN A 367 9.25 -8.72 -9.88
N SER A 368 9.94 -9.79 -9.48
CA SER A 368 11.07 -10.36 -10.24
C SER A 368 10.62 -10.87 -11.62
N LEU A 369 9.51 -11.61 -11.70
CA LEU A 369 9.00 -12.15 -12.96
C LEU A 369 8.63 -11.06 -13.96
N VAL A 370 7.96 -9.98 -13.55
CA VAL A 370 7.68 -8.85 -14.46
C VAL A 370 8.96 -8.27 -15.02
N SER A 371 9.98 -8.09 -14.19
CA SER A 371 11.28 -7.59 -14.64
C SER A 371 11.97 -8.55 -15.61
N ARG A 372 11.97 -9.87 -15.33
CA ARG A 372 12.64 -10.89 -16.17
C ARG A 372 11.94 -11.16 -17.51
N TYR A 373 10.61 -11.02 -17.56
CA TYR A 373 9.85 -11.13 -18.81
C TYR A 373 9.91 -9.87 -19.67
N THR A 374 10.42 -8.76 -19.14
CA THR A 374 10.42 -7.48 -19.83
C THR A 374 11.81 -7.17 -20.39
N PRO A 375 11.95 -6.88 -21.71
CA PRO A 375 13.17 -6.37 -22.28
C PRO A 375 13.66 -5.07 -21.61
N ALA A 376 14.96 -4.83 -21.61
CA ALA A 376 15.59 -3.72 -20.89
C ALA A 376 15.05 -2.33 -21.30
N ASP A 377 14.66 -2.16 -22.58
CA ASP A 377 14.10 -0.92 -23.14
C ASP A 377 12.67 -0.62 -22.67
N ARG A 378 11.92 -1.62 -22.16
CA ARG A 378 10.51 -1.50 -21.76
C ARG A 378 10.25 -1.71 -20.27
N GLN A 379 11.29 -1.93 -19.47
CA GLN A 379 11.13 -2.23 -18.04
C GLN A 379 10.37 -1.14 -17.27
N GLY A 380 10.63 0.14 -17.57
CA GLY A 380 9.94 1.25 -16.94
C GLY A 380 8.43 1.23 -17.16
N LEU A 381 7.98 0.90 -18.38
CA LEU A 381 6.56 0.77 -18.71
C LEU A 381 5.92 -0.41 -17.97
N SER A 382 6.53 -1.59 -18.03
CA SER A 382 5.98 -2.82 -17.44
C SER A 382 5.88 -2.75 -15.92
N LEU A 383 6.93 -2.25 -15.25
CA LEU A 383 6.93 -2.03 -13.80
C LEU A 383 6.01 -0.88 -13.38
N GLY A 384 5.85 0.14 -14.23
CA GLY A 384 4.89 1.21 -14.02
C GLY A 384 3.44 0.69 -14.02
N VAL A 385 3.09 -0.16 -14.99
CA VAL A 385 1.77 -0.83 -15.05
C VAL A 385 1.56 -1.74 -13.84
N PHE A 386 2.56 -2.54 -13.48
CA PHE A 386 2.53 -3.40 -12.28
C PHE A 386 2.17 -2.60 -11.02
N ARG A 387 2.79 -1.45 -10.81
CA ARG A 387 2.51 -0.57 -9.65
C ARG A 387 1.15 0.08 -9.71
N SER A 388 0.73 0.54 -10.89
CA SER A 388 -0.59 1.14 -11.08
C SER A 388 -1.70 0.15 -10.76
N LEU A 389 -1.54 -1.11 -11.17
CA LEU A 389 -2.48 -2.18 -10.84
C LEU A 389 -2.51 -2.47 -9.33
N GLY A 390 -1.36 -2.43 -8.65
CA GLY A 390 -1.30 -2.54 -7.19
C GLY A 390 -2.01 -1.39 -6.47
N SER A 391 -1.87 -0.15 -6.94
CA SER A 391 -2.59 0.99 -6.38
C SER A 391 -4.10 0.89 -6.59
N LEU A 392 -4.52 0.42 -7.77
CA LEU A 392 -5.93 0.17 -8.07
C LEU A 392 -6.52 -0.93 -7.17
N SER A 393 -5.78 -2.00 -6.94
CA SER A 393 -6.20 -3.08 -6.03
C SER A 393 -6.41 -2.57 -4.60
N ARG A 394 -5.52 -1.69 -4.12
CA ARG A 394 -5.66 -1.05 -2.80
C ARG A 394 -6.84 -0.08 -2.71
N ALA A 395 -7.25 0.52 -3.83
CA ALA A 395 -8.46 1.33 -3.88
C ALA A 395 -9.74 0.47 -3.87
N ILE A 396 -9.73 -0.66 -4.58
CA ILE A 396 -10.89 -1.55 -4.72
C ILE A 396 -11.05 -2.48 -3.51
N GLY A 397 -9.95 -3.00 -2.96
CA GLY A 397 -9.95 -4.02 -1.91
C GLY A 397 -10.79 -3.66 -0.68
N PRO A 398 -10.58 -2.50 -0.02
CA PRO A 398 -11.37 -2.08 1.13
C PRO A 398 -12.86 -1.95 0.84
N VAL A 399 -13.24 -1.44 -0.34
CA VAL A 399 -14.67 -1.35 -0.74
C VAL A 399 -15.26 -2.73 -0.91
N MET A 400 -14.58 -3.62 -1.64
CA MET A 400 -15.05 -4.99 -1.84
C MET A 400 -15.12 -5.74 -0.52
N GLY A 401 -14.07 -5.64 0.31
CA GLY A 401 -14.03 -6.26 1.63
C GLY A 401 -15.16 -5.78 2.52
N GLY A 402 -15.36 -4.48 2.61
CA GLY A 402 -16.43 -3.87 3.39
C GLY A 402 -17.83 -4.27 2.91
N LEU A 403 -18.07 -4.30 1.59
CA LEU A 403 -19.34 -4.74 1.02
C LEU A 403 -19.63 -6.23 1.28
N LEU A 404 -18.61 -7.09 1.16
CA LEU A 404 -18.76 -8.53 1.44
C LEU A 404 -19.01 -8.77 2.93
N TYR A 405 -18.26 -8.06 3.78
CA TYR A 405 -18.39 -8.11 5.22
C TYR A 405 -19.80 -7.72 5.66
N TRP A 406 -20.26 -6.57 5.17
CA TRP A 406 -21.61 -6.09 5.45
C TRP A 406 -22.71 -7.03 4.96
N LYS A 407 -22.69 -7.41 3.66
CA LYS A 407 -23.85 -8.08 3.05
C LYS A 407 -23.95 -9.57 3.43
N PHE A 408 -22.82 -10.21 3.71
CA PHE A 408 -22.74 -11.66 3.85
C PHE A 408 -22.08 -12.11 5.17
N GLY A 409 -21.68 -11.17 6.03
CA GLY A 409 -21.08 -11.44 7.33
C GLY A 409 -19.57 -11.39 7.37
N SER A 410 -19.02 -11.38 8.58
CA SER A 410 -17.61 -11.13 8.88
C SER A 410 -16.63 -12.13 8.24
N SER A 411 -17.05 -13.38 8.04
CA SER A 411 -16.23 -14.44 7.41
C SER A 411 -16.15 -14.35 5.88
N MET A 412 -17.12 -13.68 5.23
CA MET A 412 -17.27 -13.72 3.78
C MET A 412 -16.11 -13.12 2.99
N PRO A 413 -15.48 -12.00 3.38
CA PRO A 413 -14.30 -11.46 2.69
C PRO A 413 -13.17 -12.49 2.55
N TYR A 414 -13.01 -13.35 3.56
CA TYR A 414 -11.96 -14.37 3.62
C TYR A 414 -12.29 -15.54 2.70
N TRP A 415 -13.54 -16.04 2.71
CA TRP A 415 -13.95 -17.14 1.85
C TRP A 415 -13.97 -16.75 0.38
N VAL A 416 -14.50 -15.55 0.07
CA VAL A 416 -14.47 -15.01 -1.30
C VAL A 416 -13.03 -14.70 -1.72
N GLY A 417 -12.21 -14.14 -0.82
CA GLY A 417 -10.79 -13.92 -1.07
C GLY A 417 -10.06 -15.24 -1.38
N ALA A 418 -10.29 -16.30 -0.61
CA ALA A 418 -9.71 -17.61 -0.85
C ALA A 418 -10.17 -18.19 -2.22
N ALA A 419 -11.45 -18.10 -2.52
CA ALA A 419 -11.99 -18.53 -3.83
C ALA A 419 -11.37 -17.70 -4.98
N PHE A 420 -11.20 -16.40 -4.78
CA PHE A 420 -10.61 -15.53 -5.79
C PHE A 420 -9.12 -15.83 -6.02
N LEU A 421 -8.39 -16.31 -5.01
CA LEU A 421 -6.98 -16.74 -5.13
C LEU A 421 -6.81 -17.99 -6.03
N VAL A 422 -7.88 -18.72 -6.34
CA VAL A 422 -7.84 -19.80 -7.33
C VAL A 422 -7.47 -19.25 -8.73
N VAL A 423 -7.85 -17.99 -9.04
CA VAL A 423 -7.49 -17.36 -10.30
C VAL A 423 -5.96 -17.17 -10.43
N PRO A 424 -5.26 -16.47 -9.49
CA PRO A 424 -3.80 -16.38 -9.55
C PRO A 424 -3.09 -17.73 -9.43
N PHE A 425 -3.70 -18.74 -8.77
CA PHE A 425 -3.15 -20.09 -8.75
C PHE A 425 -3.06 -20.71 -10.15
N PHE A 426 -4.15 -20.74 -10.90
CA PHE A 426 -4.13 -21.25 -12.28
C PHE A 426 -3.30 -20.38 -13.22
N MET A 427 -3.27 -19.07 -12.99
CA MET A 427 -2.40 -18.18 -13.74
C MET A 427 -0.90 -18.49 -13.50
N ALA A 428 -0.50 -18.81 -12.26
CA ALA A 428 0.85 -19.20 -11.91
C ALA A 428 1.30 -20.48 -12.61
N LEU A 429 0.43 -21.47 -12.69
CA LEU A 429 0.72 -22.73 -13.43
C LEU A 429 1.01 -22.49 -14.90
N GLY A 430 0.29 -21.56 -15.53
CA GLY A 430 0.44 -21.24 -16.95
C GLY A 430 1.44 -20.13 -17.27
N LEU A 431 2.27 -19.68 -16.34
CA LEU A 431 3.34 -18.73 -16.64
C LEU A 431 4.37 -19.33 -17.60
N PRO A 432 4.85 -18.60 -18.62
CA PRO A 432 5.88 -19.10 -19.51
C PRO A 432 7.20 -19.36 -18.77
N PRO A 433 8.10 -20.18 -19.31
CA PRO A 433 9.46 -20.29 -18.75
C PRO A 433 10.13 -18.92 -18.74
N VAL A 434 10.92 -18.68 -17.70
CA VAL A 434 11.67 -17.42 -17.59
C VAL A 434 12.79 -17.48 -18.63
N PRO A 435 12.99 -16.43 -19.46
CA PRO A 435 14.12 -16.39 -20.38
C PRO A 435 15.44 -16.55 -19.62
N GLU A 436 16.31 -17.44 -20.11
CA GLU A 436 17.66 -17.56 -19.59
C GLU A 436 18.39 -16.23 -19.83
N SER A 437 19.13 -15.76 -18.84
CA SER A 437 19.97 -14.58 -19.02
C SER A 437 21.13 -14.96 -19.94
N ASP A 438 21.44 -14.13 -20.93
CA ASP A 438 22.55 -14.33 -21.88
C ASP A 438 23.95 -14.51 -21.23
N GLU A 439 24.00 -14.54 -19.89
CA GLU A 439 25.23 -14.72 -19.10
C GLU A 439 25.67 -16.21 -18.94
N GLU A 440 24.75 -17.18 -19.15
CA GLU A 440 25.14 -18.62 -19.07
C GLU A 440 25.74 -19.17 -20.36
N THR A 441 25.72 -18.42 -21.46
CA THR A 441 26.27 -18.84 -22.75
C THR A 441 27.75 -18.44 -22.96
N VAL A 442 28.38 -17.79 -21.98
CA VAL A 442 29.81 -17.48 -22.02
C VAL A 442 30.53 -18.29 -20.92
N GLN A 443 30.63 -19.57 -21.09
CA GLN A 443 31.73 -20.37 -20.54
C GLN A 443 32.53 -20.96 -21.69
N PRO A 444 33.86 -20.86 -21.61
CA PRO A 444 34.79 -21.28 -22.64
C PRO A 444 34.86 -22.78 -22.81
#